data_7a61a566566d7ed639268e58163cb9c9
#
_entry.id   7a61a566566d7ed639268e58163cb9c9
#
_cell.length_a   1.000
_cell.length_b   1.000
_cell.length_c   1.000
_cell.angle_alpha   90.00
_cell.angle_beta   90.00
_cell.angle_gamma   90.00
#
_symmetry.space_group_name_H-M   'P 1'
#
loop_
_entity.id
_entity.type
_entity.pdbx_description
1 polymer ?
#
loop_
_entity_poly.entity_id
_entity_poly.type
_entity_poly.pdbx_seq_one_letter_code
_entity_poly.pdbx_strand_id
1 'polypeptide(L)'
;MLIFVFMQHRSNRYIVLLSWILAGLMLASCGAKRKVLHGSRPAHGLSHGKTIATDASDARNKSLSGSTMDNYATILGVSARDLKNKSLYSFIDKWLGSPHRMGGAKPSGIDCSGFVGILYREVYGQDLPRTSRDMGERVKRKYERQLREGDLVFFSFGGKNIDHVGIYLHNNKFVHVSTRRGVIISDIKDSWYYKYFVRAGTPKI
;
A
#
# COMPACT_ATOMS: atom_id res chain seq x y z
N MET A 1 -14.87 -1.91 -59.30
CA MET A 1 -15.45 -3.26 -59.28
C MET A 1 -15.14 -3.81 -57.92
N LEU A 2 -16.04 -3.53 -57.04
CA LEU A 2 -16.89 -4.39 -56.20
C LEU A 2 -16.20 -5.67 -55.72
N ILE A 3 -15.95 -5.79 -54.43
CA ILE A 3 -16.62 -6.76 -53.57
C ILE A 3 -16.63 -6.18 -52.15
N PHE A 4 -17.80 -5.81 -51.76
CA PHE A 4 -18.30 -5.42 -50.44
C PHE A 4 -18.79 -6.68 -49.70
N VAL A 5 -18.70 -6.63 -48.35
CA VAL A 5 -19.73 -7.09 -47.43
C VAL A 5 -19.71 -8.56 -46.99
N PHE A 6 -19.75 -8.68 -45.73
CA PHE A 6 -20.46 -9.54 -44.80
C PHE A 6 -19.57 -10.17 -43.71
N MET A 7 -19.55 -9.53 -42.59
CA MET A 7 -19.72 -10.31 -41.32
C MET A 7 -20.08 -9.37 -40.17
N GLN A 8 -21.37 -9.10 -40.09
CA GLN A 8 -21.99 -8.50 -38.92
C GLN A 8 -23.11 -9.46 -38.47
N HIS A 9 -23.24 -9.61 -37.14
CA HIS A 9 -24.32 -10.35 -36.45
C HIS A 9 -24.00 -11.77 -35.99
N ARG A 10 -23.34 -11.86 -34.82
CA ARG A 10 -23.65 -12.89 -33.82
C ARG A 10 -23.19 -12.43 -32.43
N SER A 11 -23.94 -11.60 -31.75
CA SER A 11 -23.89 -11.56 -30.28
C SER A 11 -25.06 -10.72 -29.75
N ASN A 12 -26.17 -11.32 -29.46
CA ASN A 12 -27.17 -10.68 -28.58
C ASN A 12 -28.24 -11.67 -28.12
N ARG A 13 -27.90 -12.89 -27.72
CA ARG A 13 -28.88 -13.86 -27.22
C ARG A 13 -28.59 -14.48 -25.85
N TYR A 14 -27.54 -14.03 -25.14
CA TYR A 14 -27.21 -14.57 -23.80
C TYR A 14 -27.47 -13.63 -22.63
N ILE A 15 -28.02 -12.44 -22.86
CA ILE A 15 -28.23 -11.42 -21.79
C ILE A 15 -29.61 -11.49 -21.15
N VAL A 16 -30.55 -12.30 -21.68
CA VAL A 16 -31.96 -12.27 -21.20
C VAL A 16 -32.36 -13.41 -20.26
N LEU A 17 -31.47 -14.35 -19.95
CA LEU A 17 -31.83 -15.53 -19.13
C LEU A 17 -31.26 -15.57 -17.69
N LEU A 18 -30.66 -14.49 -17.19
CA LEU A 18 -30.06 -14.46 -15.83
C LEU A 18 -30.79 -13.56 -14.82
N SER A 19 -31.98 -13.07 -15.12
CA SER A 19 -32.72 -12.13 -14.25
C SER A 19 -33.87 -12.71 -13.40
N TRP A 20 -34.01 -14.03 -13.26
CA TRP A 20 -35.14 -14.63 -12.53
C TRP A 20 -34.78 -15.58 -11.39
N ILE A 21 -33.55 -15.57 -10.85
CA ILE A 21 -33.18 -16.41 -9.69
C ILE A 21 -32.57 -15.53 -8.57
N LEU A 22 -33.22 -14.47 -8.17
CA LEU A 22 -32.89 -13.77 -6.91
C LEU A 22 -34.11 -13.14 -6.26
N ALA A 23 -35.13 -13.96 -5.99
CA ALA A 23 -36.23 -13.57 -5.13
C ALA A 23 -36.60 -14.76 -4.23
N GLY A 24 -36.04 -14.80 -3.03
CA GLY A 24 -36.50 -15.75 -2.02
C GLY A 24 -35.40 -16.23 -1.11
N LEU A 25 -34.99 -15.44 -0.10
CA LEU A 25 -34.60 -15.89 1.25
C LEU A 25 -34.34 -14.65 2.14
N MET A 26 -35.45 -14.06 2.56
CA MET A 26 -35.47 -13.23 3.77
C MET A 26 -36.21 -14.07 4.82
N LEU A 27 -35.68 -14.13 6.01
CA LEU A 27 -36.26 -14.42 7.32
C LEU A 27 -35.55 -15.56 8.06
N ALA A 28 -34.65 -15.19 8.95
CA ALA A 28 -34.53 -15.77 10.28
C ALA A 28 -33.61 -14.90 11.15
N SER A 29 -34.21 -13.89 11.78
CA SER A 29 -33.63 -13.16 12.91
C SER A 29 -33.85 -14.03 14.15
N CYS A 30 -32.74 -14.45 14.80
CA CYS A 30 -32.77 -14.99 16.16
C CYS A 30 -31.91 -14.16 17.06
N GLY A 31 -32.55 -13.28 17.84
CA GLY A 31 -31.92 -12.48 18.88
C GLY A 31 -31.49 -13.33 20.06
N ALA A 32 -30.21 -13.34 20.40
CA ALA A 32 -29.68 -13.88 21.63
C ALA A 32 -29.52 -12.77 22.68
N LYS A 33 -30.39 -12.77 23.68
CA LYS A 33 -30.30 -11.92 24.88
C LYS A 33 -29.13 -12.38 25.75
N ARG A 34 -28.10 -11.54 25.91
CA ARG A 34 -27.06 -11.73 26.92
C ARG A 34 -27.59 -11.34 28.29
N LYS A 35 -27.65 -12.30 29.22
CA LYS A 35 -27.88 -12.09 30.65
C LYS A 35 -26.64 -11.43 31.27
N VAL A 36 -26.84 -10.26 31.89
CA VAL A 36 -25.88 -9.60 32.71
C VAL A 36 -25.99 -10.26 34.11
N LEU A 37 -24.94 -10.95 34.55
CA LEU A 37 -24.80 -11.43 35.92
C LEU A 37 -24.04 -10.37 36.74
N HIS A 38 -24.75 -9.75 37.66
CA HIS A 38 -24.19 -8.97 38.78
C HIS A 38 -23.59 -9.93 39.76
N GLY A 39 -22.28 -9.89 39.93
CA GLY A 39 -21.55 -10.58 40.96
C GLY A 39 -20.78 -9.59 41.84
N SER A 40 -21.13 -9.57 43.08
CA SER A 40 -20.68 -8.71 44.17
C SER A 40 -19.17 -8.78 44.43
N ARG A 41 -18.57 -7.61 44.78
CA ARG A 41 -17.21 -7.49 45.32
C ARG A 41 -17.13 -8.10 46.73
N PRO A 42 -15.96 -8.62 47.10
CA PRO A 42 -15.34 -8.23 48.40
C PRO A 42 -13.97 -7.55 48.17
N ALA A 43 -13.76 -6.51 48.96
CA ALA A 43 -12.48 -5.84 49.16
C ALA A 43 -11.58 -6.70 50.04
N HIS A 44 -10.29 -6.79 49.71
CA HIS A 44 -9.14 -6.61 50.60
C HIS A 44 -7.86 -7.15 49.95
N GLY A 45 -6.78 -6.40 50.11
CA GLY A 45 -5.43 -6.93 49.97
C GLY A 45 -4.51 -6.09 49.12
N LEU A 46 -3.88 -5.04 49.68
CA LEU A 46 -2.66 -4.46 49.16
C LEU A 46 -1.56 -5.52 49.10
N SER A 47 -1.08 -5.83 47.93
CA SER A 47 0.23 -6.46 47.74
C SER A 47 0.93 -5.77 46.61
N HIS A 48 2.08 -5.16 46.88
CA HIS A 48 3.06 -4.64 45.94
C HIS A 48 3.53 -5.80 45.08
N GLY A 49 3.08 -5.79 43.80
CA GLY A 49 3.55 -6.68 42.76
C GLY A 49 3.93 -5.85 41.53
N LYS A 50 5.22 -5.60 41.45
CA LYS A 50 5.92 -4.93 40.37
C LYS A 50 5.78 -5.70 39.04
N THR A 51 5.38 -4.98 37.97
CA THR A 51 5.72 -5.28 36.58
C THR A 51 5.33 -6.64 35.95
N ILE A 52 4.13 -6.71 35.33
CA ILE A 52 3.86 -7.68 34.25
C ILE A 52 3.08 -7.00 33.08
N ALA A 53 3.12 -5.68 32.98
CA ALA A 53 2.41 -4.97 31.88
C ALA A 53 3.27 -4.72 30.63
N THR A 54 4.61 -4.85 30.74
CA THR A 54 5.54 -4.61 29.63
C THR A 54 5.68 -5.80 28.68
N ASP A 55 5.63 -7.03 29.21
CA ASP A 55 5.89 -8.22 28.37
C ASP A 55 4.73 -8.55 27.41
N ALA A 56 3.49 -8.26 27.79
CA ALA A 56 2.32 -8.53 26.95
C ALA A 56 2.17 -7.52 25.80
N SER A 57 2.57 -6.27 26.00
CA SER A 57 2.59 -5.25 24.94
C SER A 57 3.69 -5.51 23.92
N ASP A 58 4.87 -5.91 24.39
CA ASP A 58 6.01 -6.22 23.53
C ASP A 58 5.80 -7.53 22.74
N ALA A 59 5.19 -8.55 23.37
CA ALA A 59 4.81 -9.79 22.67
C ALA A 59 3.74 -9.54 21.62
N ARG A 60 2.75 -8.68 21.90
CA ARG A 60 1.70 -8.30 20.93
C ARG A 60 2.27 -7.48 19.77
N ASN A 61 3.12 -6.50 20.06
CA ASN A 61 3.80 -5.72 19.04
C ASN A 61 4.74 -6.57 18.19
N LYS A 62 5.43 -7.52 18.76
CA LYS A 62 6.29 -8.48 18.04
C LYS A 62 5.47 -9.42 17.17
N SER A 63 4.31 -9.90 17.63
CA SER A 63 3.39 -10.74 16.84
C SER A 63 2.76 -9.97 15.69
N LEU A 64 2.28 -8.74 15.92
CA LEU A 64 1.73 -7.88 14.86
C LEU A 64 2.81 -7.52 13.82
N SER A 65 4.03 -7.22 14.26
CA SER A 65 5.16 -6.94 13.36
C SER A 65 5.54 -8.18 12.52
N GLY A 66 5.50 -9.39 13.08
CA GLY A 66 5.74 -10.64 12.36
C GLY A 66 4.69 -10.84 11.26
N SER A 67 3.41 -10.72 11.60
CA SER A 67 2.30 -10.84 10.64
C SER A 67 2.37 -9.81 9.50
N THR A 68 2.74 -8.57 9.80
CA THR A 68 2.91 -7.52 8.77
C THR A 68 4.05 -7.90 7.81
N MET A 69 5.20 -8.34 8.32
CA MET A 69 6.34 -8.72 7.47
C MET A 69 6.02 -9.94 6.60
N ASP A 70 5.30 -10.92 7.09
CA ASP A 70 4.87 -12.11 6.33
C ASP A 70 3.89 -11.72 5.21
N ASN A 71 2.97 -10.79 5.47
CA ASN A 71 2.06 -10.25 4.46
C ASN A 71 2.83 -9.53 3.35
N TYR A 72 3.78 -8.66 3.70
CA TYR A 72 4.61 -7.98 2.69
C TYR A 72 5.50 -8.96 1.92
N ALA A 73 6.06 -9.97 2.57
CA ALA A 73 6.83 -11.01 1.91
C ALA A 73 5.99 -11.72 0.82
N THR A 74 4.74 -12.05 1.14
CA THR A 74 3.79 -12.63 0.19
C THR A 74 3.47 -11.67 -0.96
N ILE A 75 3.14 -10.41 -0.68
CA ILE A 75 2.84 -9.38 -1.71
C ILE A 75 4.02 -9.17 -2.66
N LEU A 76 5.23 -9.16 -2.11
CA LEU A 76 6.46 -8.89 -2.84
C LEU A 76 7.08 -10.14 -3.48
N GLY A 77 6.59 -11.34 -3.14
CA GLY A 77 7.11 -12.61 -3.63
C GLY A 77 8.55 -12.89 -3.18
N VAL A 78 8.87 -12.56 -1.93
CA VAL A 78 10.19 -12.76 -1.31
C VAL A 78 10.04 -13.46 0.03
N SER A 79 11.16 -13.90 0.62
CA SER A 79 11.16 -14.37 2.00
C SER A 79 11.05 -13.18 2.99
N ALA A 80 10.35 -13.34 4.11
CA ALA A 80 10.31 -12.32 5.16
C ALA A 80 11.71 -11.93 5.68
N ARG A 81 12.70 -12.82 5.55
CA ARG A 81 14.11 -12.56 5.89
C ARG A 81 14.80 -11.57 4.94
N ASP A 82 14.28 -11.41 3.73
CA ASP A 82 14.81 -10.49 2.73
C ASP A 82 14.34 -9.06 2.98
N LEU A 83 13.25 -8.88 3.72
CA LEU A 83 12.69 -7.59 4.10
C LEU A 83 13.45 -7.02 5.31
N LYS A 84 14.52 -6.27 5.04
CA LYS A 84 15.47 -5.85 6.08
C LYS A 84 15.01 -4.63 6.87
N ASN A 85 14.30 -3.71 6.22
CA ASN A 85 13.86 -2.47 6.84
C ASN A 85 12.40 -2.56 7.37
N LYS A 86 12.24 -3.10 8.58
CA LYS A 86 10.93 -3.22 9.23
C LYS A 86 10.21 -1.88 9.38
N SER A 87 10.95 -0.79 9.63
CA SER A 87 10.38 0.55 9.77
C SER A 87 9.74 1.03 8.48
N LEU A 88 10.32 0.69 7.32
CA LEU A 88 9.75 0.98 6.00
C LEU A 88 8.38 0.35 5.83
N TYR A 89 8.26 -0.96 6.08
CA TYR A 89 6.99 -1.69 5.92
C TYR A 89 5.95 -1.26 6.94
N SER A 90 6.35 -1.00 8.19
CA SER A 90 5.45 -0.46 9.21
C SER A 90 4.94 0.93 8.84
N PHE A 91 5.77 1.77 8.23
CA PHE A 91 5.35 3.06 7.72
C PHE A 91 4.36 2.91 6.57
N ILE A 92 4.70 2.08 5.57
CA ILE A 92 3.83 1.83 4.41
C ILE A 92 2.45 1.33 4.88
N ASP A 93 2.42 0.37 5.81
CA ASP A 93 1.19 -0.22 6.35
C ASP A 93 0.23 0.84 6.93
N LYS A 94 0.76 1.82 7.66
CA LYS A 94 -0.02 2.95 8.21
C LYS A 94 -0.61 3.86 7.14
N TRP A 95 -0.01 3.92 5.96
CA TRP A 95 -0.39 4.84 4.90
C TRP A 95 -1.16 4.18 3.74
N LEU A 96 -1.18 2.83 3.66
CA LEU A 96 -1.91 2.14 2.60
C LEU A 96 -3.36 2.59 2.54
N GLY A 97 -3.83 2.90 1.31
CA GLY A 97 -5.19 3.38 1.07
C GLY A 97 -5.42 4.87 1.37
N SER A 98 -4.46 5.59 1.96
CA SER A 98 -4.58 7.05 2.15
C SER A 98 -4.84 7.73 0.81
N PRO A 99 -5.89 8.58 0.69
CA PRO A 99 -6.32 9.12 -0.58
C PRO A 99 -5.33 10.11 -1.16
N HIS A 100 -5.32 10.22 -2.50
CA HIS A 100 -4.53 11.24 -3.18
C HIS A 100 -5.11 12.62 -2.96
N ARG A 101 -4.22 13.58 -2.63
CA ARG A 101 -4.54 15.01 -2.60
C ARG A 101 -3.32 15.81 -3.04
N MET A 102 -3.45 16.60 -4.11
CA MET A 102 -2.37 17.46 -4.59
C MET A 102 -1.89 18.42 -3.49
N GLY A 103 -0.57 18.47 -3.25
CA GLY A 103 0.02 19.26 -2.16
C GLY A 103 -0.24 18.71 -0.75
N GLY A 104 -0.95 17.60 -0.62
CA GLY A 104 -1.27 16.98 0.67
C GLY A 104 -0.06 16.37 1.36
N ALA A 105 -0.10 16.32 2.70
CA ALA A 105 0.95 15.78 3.56
C ALA A 105 0.37 15.13 4.84
N LYS A 106 -0.85 14.57 4.76
CA LYS A 106 -1.56 13.96 5.89
C LYS A 106 -2.21 12.64 5.45
N PRO A 107 -2.53 11.71 6.37
CA PRO A 107 -3.26 10.48 6.03
C PRO A 107 -4.63 10.71 5.39
N SER A 108 -5.26 11.86 5.65
CA SER A 108 -6.53 12.27 5.01
C SER A 108 -6.36 12.79 3.57
N GLY A 109 -5.13 12.88 3.06
CA GLY A 109 -4.81 13.28 1.69
C GLY A 109 -3.34 13.61 1.51
N ILE A 110 -2.69 12.91 0.57
CA ILE A 110 -1.25 13.02 0.31
C ILE A 110 -0.96 12.96 -1.18
N ASP A 111 0.09 13.69 -1.65
CA ASP A 111 0.62 13.51 -3.00
C ASP A 111 1.85 12.59 -3.03
N CYS A 112 2.30 12.21 -4.23
CA CYS A 112 3.39 11.24 -4.41
C CYS A 112 4.71 11.70 -3.76
N SER A 113 5.13 12.93 -4.00
CA SER A 113 6.38 13.48 -3.44
C SER A 113 6.26 13.80 -1.95
N GLY A 114 5.08 14.18 -1.46
CA GLY A 114 4.78 14.35 -0.04
C GLY A 114 4.93 13.03 0.72
N PHE A 115 4.34 11.95 0.20
CA PHE A 115 4.46 10.61 0.77
C PHE A 115 5.93 10.16 0.85
N VAL A 116 6.66 10.26 -0.27
CA VAL A 116 8.08 9.90 -0.33
C VAL A 116 8.91 10.74 0.65
N GLY A 117 8.68 12.05 0.71
CA GLY A 117 9.40 12.95 1.61
C GLY A 117 9.17 12.64 3.09
N ILE A 118 7.90 12.37 3.49
CA ILE A 118 7.59 12.00 4.87
C ILE A 118 8.21 10.64 5.22
N LEU A 119 8.10 9.65 4.31
CA LEU A 119 8.70 8.35 4.52
C LEU A 119 10.21 8.45 4.72
N TYR A 120 10.90 9.20 3.86
CA TYR A 120 12.35 9.35 3.97
C TYR A 120 12.77 10.02 5.27
N ARG A 121 12.03 11.03 5.72
CA ARG A 121 12.27 11.69 7.00
C ARG A 121 12.07 10.74 8.19
N GLU A 122 10.96 9.99 8.22
CA GLU A 122 10.63 9.14 9.37
C GLU A 122 11.42 7.84 9.39
N VAL A 123 11.72 7.25 8.22
CA VAL A 123 12.37 5.92 8.14
C VAL A 123 13.87 6.01 8.01
N TYR A 124 14.36 7.01 7.25
CA TYR A 124 15.80 7.14 6.94
C TYR A 124 16.47 8.36 7.61
N GLY A 125 15.69 9.22 8.29
CA GLY A 125 16.20 10.44 8.92
C GLY A 125 16.69 11.49 7.91
N GLN A 126 16.16 11.51 6.69
CA GLN A 126 16.66 12.28 5.56
C GLN A 126 15.58 13.16 4.95
N ASP A 127 15.90 14.43 4.73
CA ASP A 127 15.01 15.35 4.02
C ASP A 127 15.26 15.32 2.52
N LEU A 128 14.18 15.15 1.76
CA LEU A 128 14.21 15.18 0.29
C LEU A 128 13.58 16.48 -0.23
N PRO A 129 13.91 16.90 -1.46
CA PRO A 129 13.21 17.99 -2.13
C PRO A 129 11.70 17.76 -2.18
N ARG A 130 10.93 18.87 -2.21
CA ARG A 130 9.45 18.75 -2.17
C ARG A 130 8.83 18.17 -3.44
N THR A 131 9.47 18.32 -4.59
CA THR A 131 8.89 17.90 -5.87
C THR A 131 9.54 16.63 -6.41
N SER A 132 8.76 15.81 -7.12
CA SER A 132 9.28 14.59 -7.79
C SER A 132 10.37 14.91 -8.80
N ARG A 133 10.30 16.05 -9.49
CA ARG A 133 11.33 16.53 -10.42
C ARG A 133 12.65 16.77 -9.71
N ASP A 134 12.64 17.58 -8.66
CA ASP A 134 13.87 17.91 -7.92
C ASP A 134 14.47 16.69 -7.23
N MET A 135 13.62 15.77 -6.73
CA MET A 135 14.07 14.46 -6.23
C MET A 135 14.80 13.69 -7.32
N GLY A 136 14.24 13.65 -8.55
CA GLY A 136 14.81 12.94 -9.68
C GLY A 136 16.15 13.50 -10.15
N GLU A 137 16.42 14.79 -9.93
CA GLU A 137 17.72 15.41 -10.22
C GLU A 137 18.79 15.08 -9.17
N ARG A 138 18.36 14.79 -7.95
CA ARG A 138 19.26 14.53 -6.80
C ARG A 138 19.39 13.05 -6.47
N VAL A 139 19.31 12.15 -7.44
CA VAL A 139 19.60 10.73 -7.24
C VAL A 139 20.90 10.30 -7.92
N LYS A 140 21.61 9.37 -7.30
CA LYS A 140 22.60 8.54 -7.97
C LYS A 140 21.85 7.52 -8.80
N ARG A 141 21.84 7.71 -10.12
CA ARG A 141 21.08 6.85 -11.05
C ARG A 141 21.51 5.39 -10.94
N LYS A 142 20.53 4.50 -11.05
CA LYS A 142 20.71 3.06 -11.09
C LYS A 142 19.95 2.45 -12.26
N TYR A 143 20.48 1.37 -12.81
CA TYR A 143 19.73 0.49 -13.71
C TYR A 143 18.72 -0.33 -12.91
N GLU A 144 17.63 -0.78 -13.52
CA GLU A 144 16.58 -1.55 -12.87
C GLU A 144 17.14 -2.76 -12.09
N ARG A 145 18.08 -3.53 -12.67
CA ARG A 145 18.73 -4.68 -12.01
C ARG A 145 19.55 -4.36 -10.76
N GLN A 146 19.82 -3.07 -10.52
CA GLN A 146 20.60 -2.59 -9.37
C GLN A 146 19.72 -2.00 -8.28
N LEU A 147 18.41 -1.95 -8.51
CA LEU A 147 17.46 -1.39 -7.55
C LEU A 147 17.42 -2.22 -6.28
N ARG A 148 17.36 -1.52 -5.17
CA ARG A 148 17.24 -2.07 -3.84
C ARG A 148 16.10 -1.38 -3.10
N GLU A 149 15.61 -2.04 -2.09
CA GLU A 149 14.63 -1.50 -1.15
C GLU A 149 15.02 -0.07 -0.72
N GLY A 150 14.08 0.86 -0.85
CA GLY A 150 14.27 2.28 -0.53
C GLY A 150 14.68 3.15 -1.73
N ASP A 151 15.21 2.60 -2.82
CA ASP A 151 15.52 3.43 -3.99
C ASP A 151 14.27 4.14 -4.55
N LEU A 152 14.45 5.31 -5.12
CA LEU A 152 13.37 6.05 -5.75
C LEU A 152 13.19 5.63 -7.21
N VAL A 153 11.94 5.54 -7.65
CA VAL A 153 11.54 5.28 -9.02
C VAL A 153 10.69 6.44 -9.54
N PHE A 154 10.96 6.90 -10.76
CA PHE A 154 10.37 8.11 -11.32
C PHE A 154 9.69 7.83 -12.65
N PHE A 155 8.55 8.50 -12.85
CA PHE A 155 7.73 8.37 -14.04
C PHE A 155 7.38 9.75 -14.61
N SER A 156 7.03 9.75 -15.92
CA SER A 156 6.58 10.93 -16.64
C SER A 156 5.25 10.62 -17.36
N PHE A 157 4.14 10.74 -16.65
CA PHE A 157 2.80 10.46 -17.19
C PHE A 157 2.28 11.59 -18.06
N GLY A 158 2.64 12.84 -17.74
CA GLY A 158 2.17 14.05 -18.41
C GLY A 158 3.08 14.57 -19.54
N GLY A 159 4.16 13.86 -19.91
CA GLY A 159 5.00 14.29 -21.02
C GLY A 159 6.51 14.26 -20.79
N LYS A 160 7.22 15.42 -20.91
CA LYS A 160 8.70 15.45 -20.97
C LYS A 160 9.39 15.44 -19.59
N ASN A 161 8.68 15.82 -18.55
CA ASN A 161 9.28 16.01 -17.22
C ASN A 161 8.82 14.93 -16.24
N ILE A 162 9.65 14.62 -15.26
CA ILE A 162 9.26 13.78 -14.13
C ILE A 162 8.11 14.47 -13.39
N ASP A 163 6.99 13.78 -13.27
CA ASP A 163 5.77 14.24 -12.60
C ASP A 163 5.28 13.27 -11.50
N HIS A 164 5.93 12.10 -11.38
CA HIS A 164 5.56 11.12 -10.37
C HIS A 164 6.78 10.42 -9.78
N VAL A 165 6.65 9.98 -8.52
CA VAL A 165 7.69 9.29 -7.78
C VAL A 165 7.08 8.20 -6.89
N GLY A 166 7.81 7.11 -6.72
CA GLY A 166 7.54 6.05 -5.77
C GLY A 166 8.82 5.52 -5.16
N ILE A 167 8.69 4.57 -4.23
CA ILE A 167 9.80 3.91 -3.55
C ILE A 167 9.81 2.44 -3.95
N TYR A 168 10.94 2.01 -4.49
CA TYR A 168 11.17 0.61 -4.84
C TYR A 168 11.21 -0.27 -3.58
N LEU A 169 10.61 -1.43 -3.68
CA LEU A 169 10.60 -2.44 -2.62
C LEU A 169 11.42 -3.66 -3.06
N HIS A 170 10.76 -4.67 -3.61
CA HIS A 170 11.38 -5.89 -4.12
C HIS A 170 10.67 -6.37 -5.39
N ASN A 171 11.32 -7.19 -6.22
CA ASN A 171 10.72 -7.87 -7.36
C ASN A 171 9.88 -6.94 -8.27
N ASN A 172 10.47 -5.80 -8.66
CA ASN A 172 9.84 -4.74 -9.44
C ASN A 172 8.63 -4.07 -8.77
N LYS A 173 8.31 -4.40 -7.52
CA LYS A 173 7.24 -3.73 -6.80
C LYS A 173 7.73 -2.40 -6.22
N PHE A 174 6.85 -1.42 -6.23
CA PHE A 174 7.08 -0.10 -5.65
C PHE A 174 5.82 0.43 -4.98
N VAL A 175 5.98 1.20 -3.93
CA VAL A 175 4.89 1.93 -3.27
C VAL A 175 4.84 3.35 -3.78
N HIS A 176 3.64 3.84 -4.06
CA HIS A 176 3.40 5.20 -4.53
C HIS A 176 1.98 5.67 -4.23
N VAL A 177 1.66 6.94 -4.56
CA VAL A 177 0.31 7.48 -4.41
C VAL A 177 -0.39 7.57 -5.77
N SER A 178 -1.26 6.62 -6.05
CA SER A 178 -2.13 6.64 -7.24
C SER A 178 -3.19 7.73 -7.11
N THR A 179 -3.44 8.49 -8.17
CA THR A 179 -4.49 9.53 -8.19
C THR A 179 -5.90 8.97 -7.96
N ARG A 180 -6.14 7.70 -8.33
CA ARG A 180 -7.45 7.06 -8.18
C ARG A 180 -7.58 6.19 -6.94
N ARG A 181 -6.48 5.56 -6.48
CA ARG A 181 -6.50 4.54 -5.43
C ARG A 181 -5.75 4.94 -4.16
N GLY A 182 -5.14 6.14 -4.14
CA GLY A 182 -4.31 6.56 -3.01
C GLY A 182 -3.01 5.78 -2.91
N VAL A 183 -2.50 5.60 -1.70
CA VAL A 183 -1.24 4.87 -1.44
C VAL A 183 -1.43 3.39 -1.74
N ILE A 184 -0.68 2.86 -2.70
CA ILE A 184 -0.74 1.46 -3.16
C ILE A 184 0.64 0.92 -3.51
N ILE A 185 0.75 -0.40 -3.59
CA ILE A 185 1.88 -1.11 -4.19
C ILE A 185 1.51 -1.49 -5.63
N SER A 186 2.42 -1.22 -6.56
CA SER A 186 2.27 -1.53 -7.99
C SER A 186 3.53 -2.22 -8.51
N ASP A 187 3.48 -2.72 -9.75
CA ASP A 187 4.60 -3.35 -10.44
C ASP A 187 5.16 -2.41 -11.52
N ILE A 188 6.47 -2.15 -11.51
CA ILE A 188 7.14 -1.36 -12.56
C ILE A 188 6.96 -2.03 -13.94
N LYS A 189 6.90 -3.37 -13.99
CA LYS A 189 6.76 -4.14 -15.23
C LYS A 189 5.33 -4.21 -15.76
N ASP A 190 4.34 -3.72 -15.01
CA ASP A 190 3.02 -3.45 -15.58
C ASP A 190 3.17 -2.53 -16.80
N SER A 191 2.51 -2.87 -17.89
CA SER A 191 2.65 -2.17 -19.20
C SER A 191 2.41 -0.66 -19.10
N TRP A 192 1.46 -0.25 -18.24
CA TRP A 192 1.18 1.16 -17.99
C TRP A 192 2.36 1.86 -17.31
N TYR A 193 2.89 1.33 -16.21
CA TYR A 193 3.99 1.96 -15.49
C TYR A 193 5.29 1.88 -16.27
N TYR A 194 5.57 0.74 -16.91
CA TYR A 194 6.80 0.56 -17.68
C TYR A 194 6.95 1.54 -18.83
N LYS A 195 5.84 1.83 -19.51
CA LYS A 195 5.79 2.83 -20.60
C LYS A 195 6.25 4.22 -20.16
N TYR A 196 5.97 4.60 -18.92
CA TYR A 196 6.25 5.94 -18.38
C TYR A 196 7.43 5.99 -17.42
N PHE A 197 8.09 4.86 -17.18
CA PHE A 197 9.27 4.80 -16.34
C PHE A 197 10.45 5.51 -17.00
N VAL A 198 11.07 6.48 -16.31
CA VAL A 198 12.13 7.31 -16.89
C VAL A 198 13.44 7.26 -16.11
N ARG A 199 13.40 6.97 -14.82
CA ARG A 199 14.61 7.01 -13.98
C ARG A 199 14.40 6.27 -12.68
N ALA A 200 15.50 5.78 -12.11
CA ALA A 200 15.56 5.32 -10.73
C ALA A 200 16.93 5.61 -10.12
N GLY A 201 17.00 5.59 -8.80
CA GLY A 201 18.27 5.73 -8.09
C GLY A 201 18.13 5.98 -6.60
N THR A 202 19.28 5.96 -5.92
CA THR A 202 19.39 6.30 -4.50
C THR A 202 19.53 7.82 -4.35
N PRO A 203 18.80 8.47 -3.42
CA PRO A 203 19.01 9.90 -3.13
C PRO A 203 20.47 10.21 -2.81
N LYS A 204 20.96 11.32 -3.34
CA LYS A 204 22.24 11.91 -2.95
C LYS A 204 21.96 12.79 -1.74
N ILE A 205 22.57 12.45 -0.66
CA ILE A 205 22.48 13.14 0.61
C ILE A 205 23.74 13.95 0.79
#